data_728c33e700d1d25b0566f25b90a3db18
#
_entry.id   728c33e700d1d25b0566f25b90a3db18
#
_cell.length_a   1.000
_cell.length_b   1.000
_cell.length_c   1.000
_cell.angle_alpha   90.00
_cell.angle_beta   90.00
_cell.angle_gamma   90.00
#
_symmetry.space_group_name_H-M   'P 1'
#
loop_
_entity.id
_entity.type
_entity.pdbx_description
1 polymer ?
#
loop_
_entity_poly.entity_id
_entity_poly.type
_entity_poly.pdbx_seq_one_letter_code
_entity_poly.pdbx_strand_id
1 'polypeptide(L)'
;MNKIFKVVWSKTKECYVVVSEVAKNNGGKKKALASVLAGLAMVAATAGTPVHADVGLGGSAVNITPDGTYNGSNQTSKNSVVVGYQNNAAGGPANESGKIIYGAANTANRESSLAVGNQNKAINKSASAIGVGNTASGEASIAMGNSSTASGDRSIAIGSGAQATAGNAVAVGRVNKATNLSAVALGVNNKAEGQDSTAVGSSNTVNGDQSSAFGRENVIQGASVAGAVAVGYQNKASGDRAIAIGEGNDSQVEDTITMGHSN
;
A
#
# COMPACT_ATOMS: atom_id res chain seq x y z
N MET A 1 -10.62 -15.11 52.60
CA MET A 1 -10.28 -15.40 51.20
C MET A 1 -8.84 -15.87 51.17
N ASN A 2 -8.60 -17.12 50.86
CA ASN A 2 -7.25 -17.65 50.80
C ASN A 2 -6.56 -17.23 49.50
N LYS A 3 -5.39 -16.59 49.61
CA LYS A 3 -4.54 -16.31 48.47
C LYS A 3 -3.98 -17.64 47.93
N ILE A 4 -4.26 -17.96 46.68
CA ILE A 4 -3.90 -19.24 46.05
C ILE A 4 -2.49 -19.17 45.45
N PHE A 5 -1.90 -17.97 45.32
CA PHE A 5 -0.59 -17.77 44.69
C PHE A 5 0.28 -16.80 45.47
N LYS A 6 1.59 -17.02 45.43
CA LYS A 6 2.62 -16.10 45.91
C LYS A 6 3.69 -15.88 44.83
N VAL A 7 4.35 -14.75 44.90
CA VAL A 7 5.45 -14.41 44.01
C VAL A 7 6.74 -14.72 44.73
N VAL A 8 7.63 -15.51 44.12
CA VAL A 8 8.95 -15.84 44.64
C VAL A 8 10.03 -15.57 43.62
N TRP A 9 11.22 -15.18 44.10
CA TRP A 9 12.37 -14.99 43.25
C TRP A 9 12.96 -16.34 42.84
N SER A 10 13.11 -16.56 41.52
CA SER A 10 13.76 -17.76 40.99
C SER A 10 15.22 -17.47 40.67
N LYS A 11 16.12 -18.03 41.43
CA LYS A 11 17.58 -17.93 41.20
C LYS A 11 18.04 -18.55 39.88
N THR A 12 17.29 -19.50 39.35
CA THR A 12 17.63 -20.23 38.12
C THR A 12 17.17 -19.43 36.86
N LYS A 13 16.15 -18.60 37.03
CA LYS A 13 15.58 -17.79 35.92
C LYS A 13 15.86 -16.29 36.09
N GLU A 14 16.49 -15.90 37.20
CA GLU A 14 16.80 -14.53 37.57
C GLU A 14 15.59 -13.56 37.43
N CYS A 15 14.38 -14.06 37.73
CA CYS A 15 13.14 -13.28 37.68
C CYS A 15 12.17 -13.72 38.80
N TYR A 16 11.17 -12.87 39.07
CA TYR A 16 10.06 -13.23 39.94
C TYR A 16 9.07 -14.15 39.23
N VAL A 17 8.69 -15.24 39.88
CA VAL A 17 7.70 -16.19 39.37
C VAL A 17 6.53 -16.35 40.35
N VAL A 18 5.33 -16.51 39.83
CA VAL A 18 4.12 -16.79 40.61
C VAL A 18 4.02 -18.29 40.86
N VAL A 19 3.91 -18.67 42.10
CA VAL A 19 3.77 -20.10 42.50
C VAL A 19 2.50 -20.31 43.32
N SER A 20 1.89 -21.48 43.18
CA SER A 20 0.74 -21.86 43.99
C SER A 20 1.15 -22.13 45.43
N GLU A 21 0.39 -21.61 46.42
CA GLU A 21 0.59 -21.87 47.83
C GLU A 21 0.32 -23.35 48.23
N VAL A 22 -0.36 -24.09 47.36
CA VAL A 22 -0.74 -25.49 47.61
C VAL A 22 0.41 -26.49 47.25
N ALA A 23 1.47 -26.01 46.63
CA ALA A 23 2.65 -26.83 46.31
C ALA A 23 3.42 -27.13 47.61
N LYS A 24 2.99 -28.11 48.40
CA LYS A 24 3.77 -28.67 49.49
C LYS A 24 5.00 -29.36 48.94
N ASN A 25 6.14 -28.97 49.50
CA ASN A 25 7.46 -29.48 49.21
C ASN A 25 7.55 -30.97 49.60
N ASN A 26 7.16 -31.86 48.68
CA ASN A 26 7.48 -33.29 48.78
C ASN A 26 8.56 -33.63 47.77
N GLY A 27 9.72 -33.96 48.25
CA GLY A 27 10.97 -34.20 47.53
C GLY A 27 10.91 -35.15 46.35
N GLY A 28 10.45 -34.65 45.24
CA GLY A 28 10.44 -35.34 43.95
C GLY A 28 10.65 -34.35 42.82
N LYS A 29 11.92 -34.00 42.62
CA LYS A 29 12.38 -32.90 41.75
C LYS A 29 12.07 -32.98 40.25
N LYS A 30 11.20 -33.88 39.78
CA LYS A 30 10.94 -34.04 38.32
C LYS A 30 9.48 -34.10 37.90
N LYS A 31 8.50 -34.19 38.83
CA LYS A 31 7.07 -34.31 38.44
C LYS A 31 6.27 -33.00 38.50
N ALA A 32 6.74 -32.00 39.27
CA ALA A 32 6.01 -30.74 39.40
C ALA A 32 6.16 -29.81 38.17
N LEU A 33 7.24 -29.93 37.41
CA LEU A 33 7.44 -29.13 36.19
C LEU A 33 6.57 -29.61 35.03
N ALA A 34 6.33 -30.93 34.95
CA ALA A 34 5.50 -31.51 33.89
C ALA A 34 4.00 -31.18 34.05
N SER A 35 3.50 -31.05 35.31
CA SER A 35 2.10 -30.75 35.55
C SER A 35 1.74 -29.24 35.35
N VAL A 36 2.70 -28.35 35.56
CA VAL A 36 2.49 -26.90 35.25
C VAL A 36 2.56 -26.66 33.76
N LEU A 37 3.45 -27.34 33.02
CA LEU A 37 3.44 -27.28 31.56
C LEU A 37 2.21 -27.95 30.93
N ALA A 38 1.71 -29.05 31.51
CA ALA A 38 0.49 -29.71 31.04
C ALA A 38 -0.76 -28.86 31.33
N GLY A 39 -0.79 -28.12 32.46
CA GLY A 39 -1.88 -27.18 32.77
C GLY A 39 -1.92 -25.95 31.84
N LEU A 40 -0.75 -25.44 31.46
CA LEU A 40 -0.64 -24.35 30.48
C LEU A 40 -1.02 -24.81 29.05
N ALA A 41 -0.65 -26.06 28.71
CA ALA A 41 -1.02 -26.66 27.43
C ALA A 41 -2.53 -26.95 27.32
N MET A 42 -3.21 -27.31 28.44
CA MET A 42 -4.67 -27.54 28.42
C MET A 42 -5.50 -26.24 28.40
N VAL A 43 -5.03 -25.15 28.96
CA VAL A 43 -5.70 -23.86 28.86
C VAL A 43 -5.58 -23.30 27.41
N ALA A 44 -4.49 -23.61 26.70
CA ALA A 44 -4.35 -23.29 25.29
C ALA A 44 -5.24 -24.14 24.38
N ALA A 45 -5.66 -25.34 24.81
CA ALA A 45 -6.50 -26.25 24.01
C ALA A 45 -8.02 -26.00 24.13
N THR A 46 -8.47 -25.21 25.12
CA THR A 46 -9.90 -24.96 25.37
C THR A 46 -10.36 -23.52 25.08
N ALA A 47 -9.44 -22.61 24.87
CA ALA A 47 -9.76 -21.23 24.44
C ALA A 47 -9.34 -21.13 22.97
N GLY A 48 -10.30 -21.14 22.07
CA GLY A 48 -10.20 -21.00 20.63
C GLY A 48 -8.80 -20.92 20.01
N THR A 49 -8.62 -21.44 18.84
CA THR A 49 -7.37 -21.59 18.08
C THR A 49 -6.18 -20.77 18.58
N PRO A 50 -5.06 -21.40 18.98
CA PRO A 50 -3.92 -20.68 19.50
C PRO A 50 -3.42 -19.68 18.48
N VAL A 51 -3.34 -18.42 18.89
CA VAL A 51 -2.59 -17.41 18.13
C VAL A 51 -1.12 -17.82 18.21
N HIS A 52 -0.61 -18.50 17.19
CA HIS A 52 0.81 -18.73 17.09
C HIS A 52 1.50 -17.41 16.72
N ALA A 53 2.03 -16.73 17.72
CA ALA A 53 3.07 -15.73 17.49
C ALA A 53 4.39 -16.49 17.43
N ASP A 54 4.85 -16.85 16.24
CA ASP A 54 6.19 -17.35 16.05
C ASP A 54 7.17 -16.17 16.05
N VAL A 55 7.68 -15.82 17.21
CA VAL A 55 8.76 -14.85 17.37
C VAL A 55 10.09 -15.59 17.20
N GLY A 56 10.49 -15.78 15.97
CA GLY A 56 11.81 -16.32 15.64
C GLY A 56 12.91 -15.32 16.03
N LEU A 57 13.58 -15.57 17.15
CA LEU A 57 14.79 -14.87 17.54
C LEU A 57 15.96 -15.37 16.68
N GLY A 58 16.35 -14.59 15.69
CA GLY A 58 17.51 -14.94 14.85
C GLY A 58 17.34 -14.56 13.37
N GLY A 59 17.05 -13.29 13.07
CA GLY A 59 16.89 -12.79 11.69
C GLY A 59 15.61 -13.25 11.01
N SER A 60 14.54 -13.44 11.76
CA SER A 60 13.31 -14.12 11.38
C SER A 60 12.13 -13.15 11.25
N ALA A 61 11.19 -13.48 10.36
CA ALA A 61 9.95 -12.75 10.19
C ALA A 61 9.03 -12.93 11.43
N VAL A 62 8.32 -11.87 11.82
CA VAL A 62 7.20 -11.97 12.75
C VAL A 62 5.96 -12.37 11.95
N ASN A 63 5.40 -13.54 12.23
CA ASN A 63 4.19 -14.04 11.60
C ASN A 63 3.07 -14.18 12.65
N ILE A 64 1.97 -13.45 12.47
CA ILE A 64 0.80 -13.53 13.34
C ILE A 64 -0.41 -13.87 12.47
N THR A 65 -0.95 -15.08 12.60
CA THR A 65 -2.15 -15.53 11.90
C THR A 65 -3.31 -15.73 12.88
N PRO A 66 -4.54 -15.23 12.60
CA PRO A 66 -5.67 -15.35 13.51
C PRO A 66 -6.21 -16.78 13.70
N ASP A 67 -6.00 -17.66 12.73
CA ASP A 67 -6.58 -19.01 12.70
C ASP A 67 -5.58 -20.13 13.00
N GLY A 68 -4.35 -19.80 13.38
CA GLY A 68 -3.32 -20.78 13.68
C GLY A 68 -2.89 -21.65 12.48
N THR A 69 -3.41 -21.39 11.29
CA THR A 69 -2.95 -22.07 10.08
C THR A 69 -1.71 -21.38 9.53
N TYR A 70 -0.59 -22.00 9.79
CA TYR A 70 0.69 -21.67 9.19
C TYR A 70 0.60 -21.96 7.67
N ASN A 71 0.45 -20.94 6.86
CA ASN A 71 0.62 -21.09 5.43
C ASN A 71 2.11 -20.98 5.11
N GLY A 72 2.77 -22.12 4.87
CA GLY A 72 4.22 -22.28 4.71
C GLY A 72 4.92 -21.41 3.64
N SER A 73 4.21 -20.47 3.06
CA SER A 73 4.70 -19.53 2.03
C SER A 73 5.49 -18.33 2.57
N ASN A 74 5.48 -18.11 3.90
CA ASN A 74 6.03 -16.88 4.49
C ASN A 74 7.51 -16.96 4.86
N GLN A 75 8.24 -17.93 4.36
CA GLN A 75 9.45 -18.45 5.01
C GLN A 75 10.76 -17.79 4.64
N THR A 76 10.88 -16.97 3.63
CA THR A 76 12.20 -16.70 3.05
C THR A 76 12.73 -15.29 3.21
N SER A 77 11.99 -14.38 3.83
CA SER A 77 12.45 -13.00 3.99
C SER A 77 12.92 -12.72 5.41
N LYS A 78 14.18 -12.35 5.57
CA LYS A 78 14.72 -11.84 6.84
C LYS A 78 14.06 -10.51 7.18
N ASN A 79 13.86 -10.24 8.49
CA ASN A 79 13.36 -8.95 9.00
C ASN A 79 12.03 -8.51 8.39
N SER A 80 11.09 -9.42 8.15
CA SER A 80 9.75 -9.10 7.62
C SER A 80 8.68 -9.26 8.69
N VAL A 81 7.61 -8.44 8.60
CA VAL A 81 6.45 -8.51 9.49
C VAL A 81 5.22 -8.89 8.67
N VAL A 82 4.57 -10.00 9.01
CA VAL A 82 3.37 -10.48 8.35
C VAL A 82 2.28 -10.74 9.38
N VAL A 83 1.18 -9.99 9.30
CA VAL A 83 0.06 -10.11 10.24
C VAL A 83 -1.24 -10.29 9.48
N GLY A 84 -2.04 -11.29 9.84
CA GLY A 84 -3.38 -11.52 9.28
C GLY A 84 -3.51 -12.83 8.53
N TYR A 85 -4.38 -12.87 7.52
CA TYR A 85 -4.84 -14.09 6.87
C TYR A 85 -4.46 -14.15 5.39
N GLN A 86 -3.96 -15.29 4.90
CA GLN A 86 -3.59 -15.54 3.50
C GLN A 86 -2.64 -14.49 2.88
N ASN A 87 -1.80 -13.86 3.67
CA ASN A 87 -0.81 -12.92 3.17
C ASN A 87 0.39 -13.64 2.54
N ASN A 88 0.97 -13.05 1.50
CA ASN A 88 2.10 -13.60 0.77
C ASN A 88 3.32 -12.67 0.81
N ALA A 89 4.34 -13.05 1.59
CA ALA A 89 5.65 -12.39 1.61
C ALA A 89 6.71 -13.17 0.79
N ALA A 90 6.33 -14.28 0.18
CA ALA A 90 7.22 -15.07 -0.67
C ALA A 90 7.41 -14.36 -2.03
N GLY A 91 8.64 -14.29 -2.47
CA GLY A 91 9.00 -13.68 -3.76
C GLY A 91 10.27 -12.85 -3.64
N GLY A 92 10.91 -12.65 -4.78
CA GLY A 92 12.21 -12.00 -4.85
C GLY A 92 13.38 -12.88 -4.43
N PRO A 93 14.61 -12.40 -4.60
CA PRO A 93 15.84 -13.08 -4.18
C PRO A 93 15.85 -13.40 -2.68
N ALA A 94 16.52 -14.47 -2.30
CA ALA A 94 16.59 -14.98 -0.90
C ALA A 94 17.15 -13.97 0.12
N ASN A 95 17.80 -12.92 -0.33
CA ASN A 95 18.42 -11.89 0.50
C ASN A 95 17.55 -10.63 0.70
N GLU A 96 16.39 -10.54 0.07
CA GLU A 96 15.51 -9.38 0.22
C GLU A 96 14.77 -9.41 1.55
N SER A 97 14.79 -8.29 2.27
CA SER A 97 14.28 -8.13 3.63
C SER A 97 13.36 -6.91 3.79
N GLY A 98 12.79 -6.74 4.99
CA GLY A 98 12.04 -5.52 5.33
C GLY A 98 10.63 -5.45 4.75
N LYS A 99 10.03 -6.58 4.38
CA LYS A 99 8.64 -6.61 3.89
C LYS A 99 7.67 -6.45 5.05
N ILE A 100 6.63 -5.63 4.87
CA ILE A 100 5.58 -5.44 5.86
C ILE A 100 4.23 -5.77 5.23
N ILE A 101 3.50 -6.70 5.81
CA ILE A 101 2.15 -7.07 5.38
C ILE A 101 1.21 -7.06 6.59
N TYR A 102 0.09 -6.36 6.45
CA TYR A 102 -0.96 -6.34 7.46
C TYR A 102 -2.34 -6.47 6.82
N GLY A 103 -3.15 -7.45 7.23
CA GLY A 103 -4.52 -7.64 6.76
C GLY A 103 -4.76 -8.99 6.10
N ALA A 104 -5.51 -9.03 4.99
CA ALA A 104 -5.90 -10.27 4.35
C ALA A 104 -5.57 -10.33 2.86
N ALA A 105 -5.09 -11.47 2.39
CA ALA A 105 -4.80 -11.75 0.98
C ALA A 105 -3.87 -10.73 0.30
N ASN A 106 -3.00 -10.07 1.08
CA ASN A 106 -2.03 -9.11 0.55
C ASN A 106 -0.76 -9.80 0.06
N THR A 107 -0.07 -9.16 -0.87
CA THR A 107 1.21 -9.63 -1.42
C THR A 107 2.27 -8.54 -1.31
N ALA A 108 3.42 -8.84 -0.71
CA ALA A 108 4.62 -8.00 -0.69
C ALA A 108 5.83 -8.87 -1.06
N ASN A 109 6.32 -8.77 -2.30
CA ASN A 109 7.27 -9.73 -2.86
C ASN A 109 8.71 -9.27 -2.85
N ARG A 110 8.98 -7.99 -2.74
CA ARG A 110 10.32 -7.44 -2.91
C ARG A 110 10.78 -6.68 -1.66
N GLU A 111 12.08 -6.36 -1.64
CA GLU A 111 12.72 -5.63 -0.55
C GLU A 111 11.99 -4.34 -0.18
N SER A 112 11.81 -4.12 1.13
CA SER A 112 11.16 -2.92 1.69
C SER A 112 9.75 -2.65 1.17
N SER A 113 9.06 -3.65 0.63
CA SER A 113 7.69 -3.50 0.14
C SER A 113 6.67 -3.52 1.29
N LEU A 114 5.59 -2.75 1.14
CA LEU A 114 4.53 -2.59 2.13
C LEU A 114 3.16 -2.92 1.53
N ALA A 115 2.41 -3.87 2.10
CA ALA A 115 1.04 -4.16 1.71
C ALA A 115 0.11 -4.19 2.93
N VAL A 116 -0.85 -3.25 3.00
CA VAL A 116 -1.74 -3.09 4.16
C VAL A 116 -3.20 -3.03 3.72
N GLY A 117 -4.04 -3.87 4.30
CA GLY A 117 -5.48 -3.93 4.04
C GLY A 117 -5.94 -5.26 3.45
N ASN A 118 -6.65 -5.24 2.33
CA ASN A 118 -7.20 -6.44 1.70
C ASN A 118 -6.83 -6.53 0.22
N GLN A 119 -6.31 -7.67 -0.22
CA GLN A 119 -5.98 -7.96 -1.63
C GLN A 119 -5.02 -6.95 -2.30
N ASN A 120 -4.17 -6.29 -1.52
CA ASN A 120 -3.18 -5.36 -2.06
C ASN A 120 -1.94 -6.09 -2.57
N LYS A 121 -1.31 -5.55 -3.62
CA LYS A 121 -0.11 -6.10 -4.25
C LYS A 121 0.99 -5.05 -4.30
N ALA A 122 2.02 -5.19 -3.45
CA ALA A 122 3.27 -4.42 -3.50
C ALA A 122 4.36 -5.35 -4.04
N ILE A 123 4.56 -5.36 -5.35
CA ILE A 123 5.31 -6.41 -6.04
C ILE A 123 6.67 -5.96 -6.60
N ASN A 124 7.10 -4.77 -6.23
CA ASN A 124 8.43 -4.27 -6.57
C ASN A 124 9.14 -3.68 -5.34
N LYS A 125 10.43 -3.39 -5.48
CA LYS A 125 11.28 -2.82 -4.44
C LYS A 125 10.72 -1.49 -3.94
N SER A 126 10.64 -1.32 -2.62
CA SER A 126 10.10 -0.14 -1.95
C SER A 126 8.67 0.24 -2.37
N ALA A 127 7.94 -0.66 -3.02
CA ALA A 127 6.56 -0.42 -3.41
C ALA A 127 5.61 -0.46 -2.21
N SER A 128 4.59 0.39 -2.20
CA SER A 128 3.60 0.49 -1.13
C SER A 128 2.18 0.37 -1.69
N ALA A 129 1.39 -0.62 -1.23
CA ALA A 129 0.00 -0.82 -1.60
C ALA A 129 -0.88 -0.84 -0.34
N ILE A 130 -1.78 0.15 -0.18
CA ILE A 130 -2.55 0.36 1.05
C ILE A 130 -4.03 0.55 0.76
N GLY A 131 -4.90 -0.24 1.37
CA GLY A 131 -6.35 -0.17 1.24
C GLY A 131 -6.95 -1.46 0.72
N VAL A 132 -7.71 -1.43 -0.39
CA VAL A 132 -8.39 -2.60 -0.95
C VAL A 132 -8.09 -2.77 -2.44
N GLY A 133 -7.52 -3.91 -2.81
CA GLY A 133 -7.30 -4.27 -4.22
C GLY A 133 -6.30 -3.39 -4.97
N ASN A 134 -5.40 -2.68 -4.27
CA ASN A 134 -4.44 -1.80 -4.92
C ASN A 134 -3.22 -2.57 -5.44
N THR A 135 -2.64 -2.07 -6.53
CA THR A 135 -1.44 -2.66 -7.13
C THR A 135 -0.32 -1.60 -7.28
N ALA A 136 0.77 -1.78 -6.55
CA ALA A 136 2.00 -1.02 -6.67
C ALA A 136 3.08 -1.94 -7.27
N SER A 137 3.35 -1.79 -8.56
CA SER A 137 4.26 -2.66 -9.31
C SER A 137 5.48 -1.94 -9.89
N GLY A 138 5.55 -0.63 -9.84
CA GLY A 138 6.75 0.13 -10.12
C GLY A 138 7.71 0.15 -8.91
N GLU A 139 9.01 0.33 -9.13
CA GLU A 139 9.97 0.55 -8.05
C GLU A 139 9.65 1.86 -7.33
N ALA A 140 9.64 1.84 -5.99
CA ALA A 140 9.28 2.97 -5.15
C ALA A 140 7.90 3.59 -5.46
N SER A 141 6.97 2.81 -6.02
CA SER A 141 5.62 3.25 -6.34
C SER A 141 4.67 3.19 -5.15
N ILE A 142 3.63 4.04 -5.14
CA ILE A 142 2.62 4.09 -4.10
C ILE A 142 1.23 3.94 -4.73
N ALA A 143 0.49 2.90 -4.33
CA ALA A 143 -0.91 2.71 -4.68
C ALA A 143 -1.76 2.67 -3.41
N MET A 144 -2.65 3.66 -3.22
CA MET A 144 -3.43 3.80 -1.99
C MET A 144 -4.90 4.07 -2.30
N GLY A 145 -5.81 3.38 -1.60
CA GLY A 145 -7.26 3.57 -1.71
C GLY A 145 -8.00 2.29 -2.09
N ASN A 146 -8.81 2.34 -3.13
CA ASN A 146 -9.57 1.19 -3.65
C ASN A 146 -9.26 0.99 -5.13
N SER A 147 -8.74 -0.16 -5.50
CA SER A 147 -8.45 -0.54 -6.89
C SER A 147 -7.54 0.46 -7.64
N SER A 148 -6.62 1.11 -6.93
CA SER A 148 -5.62 2.00 -7.52
C SER A 148 -4.45 1.23 -8.09
N THR A 149 -3.84 1.73 -9.17
CA THR A 149 -2.70 1.10 -9.85
C THR A 149 -1.56 2.09 -10.03
N ALA A 150 -0.40 1.80 -9.43
CA ALA A 150 0.85 2.53 -9.61
C ALA A 150 1.89 1.56 -10.21
N SER A 151 2.02 1.57 -11.52
CA SER A 151 2.89 0.63 -12.25
C SER A 151 4.16 1.24 -12.81
N GLY A 152 4.24 2.56 -12.90
CA GLY A 152 5.47 3.25 -13.25
C GLY A 152 6.43 3.36 -12.06
N ASP A 153 7.72 3.38 -12.31
CA ASP A 153 8.71 3.63 -11.25
C ASP A 153 8.50 5.01 -10.63
N ARG A 154 8.55 5.09 -9.30
CA ARG A 154 8.29 6.30 -8.53
C ARG A 154 6.91 6.93 -8.79
N SER A 155 5.97 6.15 -9.32
CA SER A 155 4.61 6.62 -9.57
C SER A 155 3.74 6.63 -8.31
N ILE A 156 2.73 7.51 -8.29
CA ILE A 156 1.81 7.68 -7.16
C ILE A 156 0.37 7.59 -7.67
N ALA A 157 -0.39 6.60 -7.20
CA ALA A 157 -1.82 6.45 -7.47
C ALA A 157 -2.61 6.41 -6.16
N ILE A 158 -3.33 7.48 -5.84
CA ILE A 158 -4.08 7.61 -4.57
C ILE A 158 -5.54 7.92 -4.86
N GLY A 159 -6.45 7.07 -4.36
CA GLY A 159 -7.90 7.28 -4.47
C GLY A 159 -8.64 6.02 -4.88
N SER A 160 -9.79 6.18 -5.53
CA SER A 160 -10.56 5.05 -6.05
C SER A 160 -10.37 4.95 -7.56
N GLY A 161 -9.79 3.85 -8.02
CA GLY A 161 -9.52 3.61 -9.44
C GLY A 161 -8.49 4.55 -10.06
N ALA A 162 -7.61 5.17 -9.25
CA ALA A 162 -6.53 6.02 -9.75
C ALA A 162 -5.47 5.18 -10.46
N GLN A 163 -4.95 5.66 -11.58
CA GLN A 163 -3.97 4.98 -12.42
C GLN A 163 -2.77 5.87 -12.72
N ALA A 164 -1.59 5.52 -12.23
CA ALA A 164 -0.32 6.14 -12.52
C ALA A 164 0.60 5.08 -13.14
N THR A 165 0.66 5.01 -14.47
CA THR A 165 1.22 3.84 -15.16
C THR A 165 2.61 4.07 -15.77
N ALA A 166 3.06 5.30 -15.84
CA ALA A 166 4.40 5.64 -16.33
C ALA A 166 5.30 6.16 -15.20
N GLY A 167 6.59 6.23 -15.47
CA GLY A 167 7.59 6.71 -14.51
C GLY A 167 7.29 8.15 -14.03
N ASN A 168 7.42 8.37 -12.72
CA ASN A 168 7.14 9.64 -12.04
C ASN A 168 5.69 10.16 -12.22
N ALA A 169 4.78 9.36 -12.76
CA ALA A 169 3.38 9.77 -12.94
C ALA A 169 2.64 9.88 -11.60
N VAL A 170 1.73 10.87 -11.49
CA VAL A 170 0.95 11.13 -10.28
C VAL A 170 -0.55 11.18 -10.62
N ALA A 171 -1.34 10.28 -10.05
CA ALA A 171 -2.80 10.25 -10.17
C ALA A 171 -3.43 10.28 -8.78
N VAL A 172 -4.06 11.40 -8.38
CA VAL A 172 -4.66 11.56 -7.05
C VAL A 172 -6.12 11.96 -7.16
N GLY A 173 -6.99 11.19 -6.52
CA GLY A 173 -8.44 11.35 -6.50
C GLY A 173 -9.18 10.20 -7.17
N ARG A 174 -10.40 10.44 -7.64
CA ARG A 174 -11.25 9.37 -8.17
C ARG A 174 -11.11 9.21 -9.69
N VAL A 175 -10.74 8.04 -10.14
CA VAL A 175 -10.69 7.62 -11.57
C VAL A 175 -9.74 8.50 -12.41
N ASN A 176 -8.73 9.10 -11.79
CA ASN A 176 -7.72 9.86 -12.50
C ASN A 176 -6.72 8.93 -13.20
N LYS A 177 -6.26 9.35 -14.38
CA LYS A 177 -5.29 8.62 -15.19
C LYS A 177 -4.10 9.52 -15.52
N ALA A 178 -2.91 9.11 -15.10
CA ALA A 178 -1.63 9.69 -15.50
C ALA A 178 -0.80 8.56 -16.16
N THR A 179 -0.79 8.54 -17.49
CA THR A 179 -0.35 7.37 -18.25
C THR A 179 0.94 7.58 -19.03
N ASN A 180 1.50 8.79 -18.97
CA ASN A 180 2.78 9.09 -19.58
C ASN A 180 3.80 9.61 -18.57
N LEU A 181 5.07 9.69 -18.98
CA LEU A 181 6.19 10.09 -18.12
C LEU A 181 5.92 11.44 -17.47
N SER A 182 6.11 11.51 -16.15
CA SER A 182 5.89 12.72 -15.33
C SER A 182 4.50 13.36 -15.46
N ALA A 183 3.52 12.64 -15.99
CA ALA A 183 2.15 13.15 -16.12
C ALA A 183 1.47 13.28 -14.74
N VAL A 184 0.66 14.33 -14.57
CA VAL A 184 -0.03 14.64 -13.31
C VAL A 184 -1.55 14.77 -13.53
N ALA A 185 -2.35 13.95 -12.85
CA ALA A 185 -3.81 13.99 -12.88
C ALA A 185 -4.37 14.11 -11.46
N LEU A 186 -4.96 15.25 -11.09
CA LEU A 186 -5.47 15.53 -9.74
C LEU A 186 -6.96 15.89 -9.76
N GLY A 187 -7.76 15.25 -8.93
CA GLY A 187 -9.20 15.55 -8.77
C GLY A 187 -10.09 14.38 -9.19
N VAL A 188 -11.00 14.56 -10.13
CA VAL A 188 -11.96 13.53 -10.51
C VAL A 188 -11.98 13.31 -12.02
N ASN A 189 -11.77 12.07 -12.45
CA ASN A 189 -11.89 11.65 -13.86
C ASN A 189 -11.00 12.44 -14.83
N ASN A 190 -9.84 12.92 -14.39
CA ASN A 190 -8.88 13.60 -15.27
C ASN A 190 -8.00 12.58 -16.00
N LYS A 191 -7.58 12.93 -17.21
CA LYS A 191 -6.66 12.17 -18.05
C LYS A 191 -5.47 13.04 -18.42
N ALA A 192 -4.29 12.72 -17.93
CA ALA A 192 -3.01 13.30 -18.31
C ALA A 192 -2.25 12.22 -19.10
N GLU A 193 -2.32 12.28 -20.42
CA GLU A 193 -1.81 11.24 -21.32
C GLU A 193 -0.60 11.74 -22.16
N GLY A 194 -0.30 13.03 -22.13
CA GLY A 194 0.93 13.60 -22.70
C GLY A 194 2.10 13.50 -21.71
N GLN A 195 3.34 13.46 -22.20
CA GLN A 195 4.55 13.54 -21.38
C GLN A 195 4.61 14.92 -20.68
N ASP A 196 5.00 14.95 -19.41
CA ASP A 196 5.06 16.17 -18.59
C ASP A 196 3.72 16.96 -18.57
N SER A 197 2.60 16.29 -18.85
CA SER A 197 1.28 16.91 -18.90
C SER A 197 0.62 17.03 -17.52
N THR A 198 -0.25 18.01 -17.36
CA THR A 198 -0.97 18.27 -16.11
C THR A 198 -2.48 18.43 -16.34
N ALA A 199 -3.30 17.65 -15.64
CA ALA A 199 -4.76 17.75 -15.65
C ALA A 199 -5.28 17.87 -14.22
N VAL A 200 -5.83 19.03 -13.84
CA VAL A 200 -6.30 19.34 -12.48
C VAL A 200 -7.75 19.80 -12.50
N GLY A 201 -8.58 19.17 -11.68
CA GLY A 201 -9.99 19.51 -11.53
C GLY A 201 -10.91 18.33 -11.83
N SER A 202 -11.81 18.46 -12.80
CA SER A 202 -12.78 17.41 -13.12
C SER A 202 -12.92 17.20 -14.62
N SER A 203 -12.77 15.95 -15.04
CA SER A 203 -13.01 15.51 -16.43
C SER A 203 -12.17 16.25 -17.49
N ASN A 204 -10.99 16.72 -17.12
CA ASN A 204 -10.04 17.28 -18.08
C ASN A 204 -9.32 16.17 -18.84
N THR A 205 -9.04 16.39 -20.11
CA THR A 205 -8.25 15.50 -20.96
C THR A 205 -7.07 16.24 -21.57
N VAL A 206 -5.85 15.78 -21.31
CA VAL A 206 -4.60 16.38 -21.78
C VAL A 206 -3.78 15.31 -22.49
N ASN A 207 -3.79 15.31 -23.82
CA ASN A 207 -3.01 14.40 -24.64
C ASN A 207 -1.74 15.07 -25.21
N GLY A 208 -1.68 16.40 -25.14
CA GLY A 208 -0.50 17.16 -25.58
C GLY A 208 0.65 17.06 -24.56
N ASP A 209 1.88 16.91 -25.06
CA ASP A 209 3.07 16.94 -24.23
C ASP A 209 3.28 18.33 -23.60
N GLN A 210 3.83 18.39 -22.39
CA GLN A 210 4.12 19.65 -21.68
C GLN A 210 2.91 20.59 -21.57
N SER A 211 1.70 20.04 -21.67
CA SER A 211 0.44 20.79 -21.74
C SER A 211 -0.32 20.72 -20.42
N SER A 212 -1.15 21.75 -20.14
CA SER A 212 -1.80 21.86 -18.84
C SER A 212 -3.28 22.26 -18.95
N ALA A 213 -4.16 21.51 -18.29
CA ALA A 213 -5.58 21.83 -18.15
C ALA A 213 -5.96 22.01 -16.69
N PHE A 214 -6.61 23.13 -16.37
CA PHE A 214 -7.09 23.45 -15.03
C PHE A 214 -8.58 23.80 -15.06
N GLY A 215 -9.39 23.15 -14.26
CA GLY A 215 -10.82 23.40 -14.14
C GLY A 215 -11.66 22.20 -14.52
N ARG A 216 -12.65 22.36 -15.38
CA ARG A 216 -13.59 21.29 -15.68
C ARG A 216 -13.81 21.11 -17.19
N GLU A 217 -13.79 19.83 -17.61
CA GLU A 217 -14.12 19.44 -18.98
C GLU A 217 -13.26 20.13 -20.06
N ASN A 218 -12.06 20.58 -19.72
CA ASN A 218 -11.12 21.12 -20.67
C ASN A 218 -10.45 20.00 -21.47
N VAL A 219 -10.18 20.25 -22.75
CA VAL A 219 -9.61 19.28 -23.67
C VAL A 219 -8.39 19.87 -24.38
N ILE A 220 -7.25 19.23 -24.22
CA ILE A 220 -6.04 19.51 -24.99
C ILE A 220 -5.72 18.25 -25.79
N GLN A 221 -5.90 18.31 -27.14
CA GLN A 221 -5.69 17.14 -27.98
C GLN A 221 -5.25 17.55 -29.39
N GLY A 222 -4.41 16.71 -29.98
CA GLY A 222 -3.91 16.88 -31.36
C GLY A 222 -2.64 16.04 -31.54
N ALA A 223 -2.35 15.63 -32.75
CA ALA A 223 -1.22 14.76 -33.07
C ALA A 223 0.18 15.35 -32.79
N SER A 224 0.26 16.67 -32.70
CA SER A 224 1.52 17.39 -32.47
C SER A 224 1.36 18.55 -31.46
N VAL A 225 0.34 18.48 -30.60
CA VAL A 225 0.11 19.55 -29.61
C VAL A 225 1.12 19.38 -28.45
N ALA A 226 1.89 20.43 -28.23
CA ALA A 226 2.77 20.55 -27.08
C ALA A 226 2.67 21.97 -26.49
N GLY A 227 2.91 22.09 -25.18
CA GLY A 227 2.90 23.40 -24.50
C GLY A 227 1.56 24.12 -24.45
N ALA A 228 0.45 23.46 -24.78
CA ALA A 228 -0.87 24.07 -24.79
C ALA A 228 -1.45 24.21 -23.37
N VAL A 229 -2.31 25.24 -23.19
CA VAL A 229 -2.93 25.53 -21.88
C VAL A 229 -4.45 25.75 -22.06
N ALA A 230 -5.24 25.06 -21.21
CA ALA A 230 -6.69 25.26 -21.14
C ALA A 230 -7.10 25.50 -19.67
N VAL A 231 -7.71 26.64 -19.37
CA VAL A 231 -8.10 27.05 -18.02
C VAL A 231 -9.56 27.49 -17.97
N GLY A 232 -10.35 26.86 -17.11
CA GLY A 232 -11.76 27.20 -16.89
C GLY A 232 -12.69 26.03 -17.18
N TYR A 233 -13.74 26.27 -17.98
CA TYR A 233 -14.77 25.29 -18.26
C TYR A 233 -14.94 25.01 -19.75
N GLN A 234 -14.88 23.76 -20.14
CA GLN A 234 -15.13 23.32 -21.53
C GLN A 234 -14.26 24.01 -22.61
N ASN A 235 -13.06 24.44 -22.25
CA ASN A 235 -12.14 25.01 -23.23
C ASN A 235 -11.44 23.89 -24.00
N LYS A 236 -11.13 24.16 -25.27
CA LYS A 236 -10.38 23.26 -26.13
C LYS A 236 -9.14 23.99 -26.68
N ALA A 237 -7.97 23.42 -26.47
CA ALA A 237 -6.72 23.90 -27.06
C ALA A 237 -6.14 22.78 -27.93
N SER A 238 -6.23 22.93 -29.25
CA SER A 238 -5.83 21.93 -30.24
C SER A 238 -4.63 22.37 -31.10
N GLY A 239 -4.25 23.63 -31.02
CA GLY A 239 -3.03 24.15 -31.65
C GLY A 239 -1.81 23.91 -30.76
N ASP A 240 -0.64 23.78 -31.38
CA ASP A 240 0.63 23.77 -30.67
C ASP A 240 0.82 25.12 -29.93
N ARG A 241 1.22 25.08 -28.67
CA ARG A 241 1.34 26.24 -27.78
C ARG A 241 0.06 27.13 -27.67
N ALA A 242 -1.09 26.58 -28.04
CA ALA A 242 -2.35 27.30 -27.96
C ALA A 242 -2.83 27.52 -26.53
N ILE A 243 -3.44 28.66 -26.25
CA ILE A 243 -3.98 29.00 -24.92
C ILE A 243 -5.48 29.27 -25.04
N ALA A 244 -6.30 28.56 -24.24
CA ALA A 244 -7.75 28.77 -24.16
C ALA A 244 -8.14 29.03 -22.69
N ILE A 245 -8.65 30.22 -22.38
CA ILE A 245 -8.99 30.63 -21.00
C ILE A 245 -10.42 31.18 -20.93
N GLY A 246 -11.21 30.65 -20.00
CA GLY A 246 -12.59 31.08 -19.76
C GLY A 246 -13.58 29.93 -19.90
N GLU A 247 -14.61 30.10 -20.69
CA GLU A 247 -15.65 29.12 -20.91
C GLU A 247 -15.90 28.86 -22.39
N GLY A 248 -15.84 27.62 -22.82
CA GLY A 248 -16.21 27.20 -24.17
C GLY A 248 -15.34 27.76 -25.31
N ASN A 249 -14.11 28.18 -25.02
CA ASN A 249 -13.22 28.69 -26.06
C ASN A 249 -12.55 27.54 -26.84
N ASP A 250 -12.37 27.73 -28.16
CA ASP A 250 -11.69 26.75 -29.03
C ASP A 250 -10.47 27.38 -29.75
N SER A 251 -9.28 27.12 -29.23
CA SER A 251 -8.00 27.63 -29.76
C SER A 251 -7.33 26.54 -30.61
N GLN A 252 -7.52 26.58 -31.92
CA GLN A 252 -7.12 25.51 -32.84
C GLN A 252 -5.79 25.77 -33.57
N VAL A 253 -5.36 27.02 -33.61
CA VAL A 253 -4.17 27.43 -34.36
C VAL A 253 -2.96 27.53 -33.43
N GLU A 254 -1.79 27.19 -33.95
CA GLU A 254 -0.51 27.36 -33.27
C GLU A 254 -0.31 28.78 -32.77
N ASP A 255 0.25 28.93 -31.55
CA ASP A 255 0.54 30.21 -30.89
C ASP A 255 -0.68 31.12 -30.65
N THR A 256 -1.89 30.59 -30.72
CA THR A 256 -3.13 31.38 -30.55
C THR A 256 -3.51 31.49 -29.06
N ILE A 257 -3.95 32.69 -28.67
CA ILE A 257 -4.54 32.92 -27.35
C ILE A 257 -6.01 33.27 -27.53
N THR A 258 -6.90 32.46 -26.97
CA THR A 258 -8.35 32.70 -26.97
C THR A 258 -8.81 32.87 -25.52
N MET A 259 -9.39 34.00 -25.19
CA MET A 259 -9.85 34.32 -23.83
C MET A 259 -11.27 34.87 -23.85
N GLY A 260 -12.08 34.45 -22.90
CA GLY A 260 -13.45 34.90 -22.70
C GLY A 260 -14.46 33.77 -22.68
N HIS A 261 -15.57 33.96 -23.40
CA HIS A 261 -16.68 33.02 -23.45
C HIS A 261 -17.04 32.67 -24.89
N SER A 262 -17.02 31.42 -25.26
CA SER A 262 -17.46 30.87 -26.54
C SER A 262 -16.81 31.55 -27.79
N ASN A 263 -15.48 31.74 -27.76
CA ASN A 263 -14.69 32.26 -28.85
C ASN A 263 -14.07 31.12 -29.68
#